data_ef4d43801ca9a78ef514128dcd8691a8
#
_entry.id   ef4d43801ca9a78ef514128dcd8691a8
#
_cell.length_a   1.000
_cell.length_b   1.000
_cell.length_c   1.000
_cell.angle_alpha   90.00
_cell.angle_beta   90.00
_cell.angle_gamma   90.00
#
_symmetry.space_group_name_H-M   'P 1'
#
loop_
_entity.id
_entity.type
_entity.pdbx_description
1 polymer ?
#
loop_
_entity_poly.entity_id
_entity_poly.type
_entity_poly.pdbx_seq_one_letter_code
_entity_poly.pdbx_strand_id
1 'polypeptide(L)'
;WSSDVCSSDLILDYCYRQRRLGRKGIKAILVYPMNALATDQAKRLAELIHDSPELRNNVTAGMYVGQMSQGGSDKDNHAMTATNIVTSHEELLKNPPDILLTNYKMLDYLLVRPKDSRIWDSNDPDTLKYFVVDELHTFDGAQGTDLACLLRRLTDRLNTTSDNMCFVGTSATMGTEETVREVCAYASQIFNTTFTPESVVTEDRLRVDEFFATSDYDDTMPTAAQADQLIELEEDVDPDKYLAYAAQTWLDDAPTEPVSADKARIRLAESLRHSRFLASLSALICDEPQQIDRKLLDRLAIMDARFNALHPRQQKACVDALIALVSHARTGSEGHTRPFLSVQIQLWVKELGRVVANITPQEGSIDYRPVVELSKDGLKTRMPVINCRDCGGTAWIGLAGKDGGISMGYPRTFYNEYFAYHADNALVTLQPCTMDYVLDPHADNGAMVWFCNTCMKEQVVERFEYTERECPACGEQRIPMVARGMELVSGNRKHYRCPFCGSEQDIAMVGVRTTTQVSVMLTQLSGDSFNDDSKAIVFSDSVQDASRSE
;
A
#
# COMPACT_ATOMS: atom_id res chain seq x y z
N TRP A 1 -11.25 -12.78 -5.13
CA TRP A 1 -11.25 -14.05 -5.86
C TRP A 1 -9.80 -14.41 -6.11
N SER A 2 -9.28 -15.40 -5.41
CA SER A 2 -7.95 -15.91 -5.69
C SER A 2 -8.09 -17.05 -6.67
N SER A 3 -7.28 -17.04 -7.69
CA SER A 3 -7.12 -18.11 -8.70
C SER A 3 -6.82 -19.48 -8.10
N ASP A 4 -6.50 -19.52 -6.81
CA ASP A 4 -6.11 -20.71 -6.06
C ASP A 4 -7.26 -21.67 -5.74
N VAL A 5 -8.52 -21.21 -5.74
CA VAL A 5 -9.66 -22.03 -5.30
C VAL A 5 -9.97 -23.15 -6.31
N CYS A 6 -9.98 -22.86 -7.60
CA CYS A 6 -10.31 -23.87 -8.62
C CYS A 6 -9.26 -24.98 -8.76
N SER A 7 -7.97 -24.65 -8.59
CA SER A 7 -6.89 -25.65 -8.64
C SER A 7 -6.83 -26.50 -7.39
N SER A 8 -7.16 -25.93 -6.23
CA SER A 8 -7.16 -26.64 -4.94
C SER A 8 -8.14 -27.80 -4.90
N ASP A 9 -9.36 -27.60 -5.41
CA ASP A 9 -10.40 -28.63 -5.41
C ASP A 9 -10.02 -29.86 -6.24
N LEU A 10 -9.46 -29.64 -7.44
CA LEU A 10 -8.98 -30.72 -8.30
C LEU A 10 -7.81 -31.49 -7.67
N ILE A 11 -6.89 -30.78 -7.03
CA ILE A 11 -5.74 -31.38 -6.35
C ILE A 11 -6.21 -32.21 -5.14
N LEU A 12 -7.12 -31.67 -4.33
CA LEU A 12 -7.66 -32.35 -3.15
C LEU A 12 -8.42 -33.62 -3.54
N ASP A 13 -9.29 -33.56 -4.55
CA ASP A 13 -10.03 -34.72 -5.06
C ASP A 13 -9.06 -35.78 -5.60
N TYR A 14 -8.05 -35.37 -6.37
CA TYR A 14 -7.05 -36.32 -6.87
C TYR A 14 -6.27 -36.98 -5.72
N CYS A 15 -5.80 -36.23 -4.75
CA CYS A 15 -5.07 -36.76 -3.57
C CYS A 15 -5.95 -37.74 -2.80
N TYR A 16 -7.21 -37.40 -2.58
CA TYR A 16 -8.18 -38.27 -1.91
C TYR A 16 -8.36 -39.64 -2.64
N ARG A 17 -8.59 -39.59 -3.95
CA ARG A 17 -8.76 -40.81 -4.78
C ARG A 17 -7.50 -41.66 -4.76
N GLN A 18 -6.31 -41.06 -4.87
CA GLN A 18 -5.05 -41.82 -4.84
C GLN A 18 -4.81 -42.47 -3.47
N ARG A 19 -5.14 -41.79 -2.37
CA ARG A 19 -5.05 -42.35 -1.02
C ARG A 19 -5.99 -43.54 -0.83
N ARG A 20 -7.20 -43.47 -1.33
CA ARG A 20 -8.13 -44.62 -1.30
C ARG A 20 -7.64 -45.84 -2.09
N LEU A 21 -6.81 -45.64 -3.09
CA LEU A 21 -6.11 -46.71 -3.82
C LEU A 21 -4.84 -47.19 -3.12
N GLY A 22 -4.52 -46.66 -1.93
CA GLY A 22 -3.35 -47.02 -1.14
C GLY A 22 -2.03 -46.42 -1.65
N ARG A 23 -2.06 -45.49 -2.61
CA ARG A 23 -0.85 -44.84 -3.16
C ARG A 23 -0.29 -43.80 -2.20
N LYS A 24 0.99 -43.97 -1.87
CA LYS A 24 1.76 -43.03 -1.02
C LYS A 24 2.57 -42.05 -1.88
N GLY A 25 3.27 -41.13 -1.24
CA GLY A 25 4.14 -40.16 -1.88
C GLY A 25 3.45 -38.83 -2.24
N ILE A 26 4.21 -37.87 -2.74
CA ILE A 26 3.78 -36.52 -3.07
C ILE A 26 3.06 -36.50 -4.42
N LYS A 27 1.82 -36.04 -4.42
CA LYS A 27 0.92 -35.99 -5.59
C LYS A 27 0.83 -34.62 -6.20
N ALA A 28 1.06 -33.59 -5.38
CA ALA A 28 1.07 -32.21 -5.81
C ALA A 28 2.20 -31.42 -5.16
N ILE A 29 2.85 -30.56 -5.92
CA ILE A 29 3.84 -29.58 -5.45
C ILE A 29 3.34 -28.18 -5.80
N LEU A 30 3.29 -27.30 -4.79
CA LEU A 30 2.91 -25.89 -4.93
C LEU A 30 4.14 -25.03 -4.63
N VAL A 31 4.61 -24.30 -5.62
CA VAL A 31 5.80 -23.44 -5.53
C VAL A 31 5.38 -21.99 -5.40
N TYR A 32 5.79 -21.36 -4.32
CA TYR A 32 5.53 -19.94 -4.03
C TYR A 32 6.81 -19.11 -4.16
N PRO A 33 6.72 -17.88 -4.67
CA PRO A 33 7.88 -16.98 -4.76
C PRO A 33 8.37 -16.52 -3.39
N MET A 34 7.47 -16.42 -2.40
CA MET A 34 7.74 -15.91 -1.04
C MET A 34 7.18 -16.85 0.03
N ASN A 35 7.94 -17.00 1.14
CA ASN A 35 7.52 -17.85 2.26
C ASN A 35 6.24 -17.34 2.95
N ALA A 36 6.01 -16.02 3.00
CA ALA A 36 4.81 -15.44 3.59
C ALA A 36 3.52 -15.88 2.87
N LEU A 37 3.53 -15.89 1.53
CA LEU A 37 2.42 -16.39 0.72
C LEU A 37 2.19 -17.89 0.97
N ALA A 38 3.27 -18.68 1.01
CA ALA A 38 3.17 -20.11 1.31
C ALA A 38 2.51 -20.35 2.69
N THR A 39 2.81 -19.52 3.68
CA THR A 39 2.23 -19.65 5.04
C THR A 39 0.75 -19.33 5.07
N ASP A 40 0.32 -18.27 4.38
CA ASP A 40 -1.11 -17.92 4.31
C ASP A 40 -1.92 -19.00 3.60
N GLN A 41 -1.42 -19.49 2.47
CA GLN A 41 -2.06 -20.58 1.72
C GLN A 41 -2.03 -21.92 2.50
N ALA A 42 -1.00 -22.16 3.29
CA ALA A 42 -0.92 -23.32 4.18
C ALA A 42 -2.08 -23.35 5.18
N LYS A 43 -2.41 -22.21 5.78
CA LYS A 43 -3.54 -22.08 6.70
C LYS A 43 -4.88 -22.36 6.00
N ARG A 44 -5.10 -21.74 4.85
CA ARG A 44 -6.33 -21.96 4.05
C ARG A 44 -6.49 -23.43 3.63
N LEU A 45 -5.40 -24.06 3.20
CA LEU A 45 -5.41 -25.47 2.82
C LEU A 45 -5.71 -26.39 4.03
N ALA A 46 -5.17 -26.06 5.22
CA ALA A 46 -5.46 -26.78 6.46
C ALA A 46 -6.96 -26.70 6.82
N GLU A 47 -7.55 -25.50 6.73
CA GLU A 47 -8.98 -25.27 6.97
C GLU A 47 -9.84 -26.07 5.98
N LEU A 48 -9.56 -26.03 4.67
CA LEU A 48 -10.28 -26.78 3.65
C LEU A 48 -10.23 -28.29 3.88
N ILE A 49 -9.07 -28.85 4.23
CA ILE A 49 -8.91 -30.28 4.53
C ILE A 49 -9.64 -30.63 5.82
N HIS A 50 -9.59 -29.77 6.83
CA HIS A 50 -10.22 -30.01 8.14
C HIS A 50 -11.75 -29.97 8.07
N ASP A 51 -12.32 -29.05 7.30
CA ASP A 51 -13.77 -28.84 7.21
C ASP A 51 -14.49 -29.96 6.44
N SER A 52 -13.76 -30.67 5.55
CA SER A 52 -14.29 -31.83 4.86
C SER A 52 -14.02 -33.11 5.66
N PRO A 53 -15.05 -33.83 6.16
CA PRO A 53 -14.90 -35.08 6.86
C PRO A 53 -14.18 -36.17 6.05
N GLU A 54 -14.31 -36.15 4.72
CA GLU A 54 -13.71 -37.10 3.79
C GLU A 54 -12.21 -36.84 3.63
N LEU A 55 -11.79 -35.58 3.60
CA LEU A 55 -10.40 -35.17 3.40
C LEU A 55 -9.58 -35.26 4.70
N ARG A 56 -10.19 -34.90 5.85
CA ARG A 56 -9.53 -34.75 7.16
C ARG A 56 -8.62 -35.90 7.57
N ASN A 57 -9.01 -37.12 7.26
CA ASN A 57 -8.25 -38.33 7.64
C ASN A 57 -7.54 -39.00 6.46
N ASN A 58 -7.70 -38.47 5.26
CA ASN A 58 -7.24 -39.14 4.04
C ASN A 58 -6.18 -38.35 3.27
N VAL A 59 -6.17 -37.02 3.41
CA VAL A 59 -5.24 -36.13 2.68
C VAL A 59 -4.32 -35.42 3.66
N THR A 60 -3.03 -35.42 3.36
CA THR A 60 -2.01 -34.74 4.17
C THR A 60 -1.33 -33.65 3.38
N ALA A 61 -1.11 -32.49 4.02
CA ALA A 61 -0.35 -31.38 3.45
C ALA A 61 0.84 -31.03 4.34
N GLY A 62 1.92 -30.61 3.73
CA GLY A 62 3.11 -30.18 4.43
C GLY A 62 3.82 -29.04 3.73
N MET A 63 4.57 -28.23 4.50
CA MET A 63 5.32 -27.10 4.00
C MET A 63 6.81 -27.26 4.30
N TYR A 64 7.63 -27.23 3.24
CA TYR A 64 9.08 -27.29 3.33
C TYR A 64 9.69 -25.97 2.84
N VAL A 65 10.00 -25.06 3.78
CA VAL A 65 10.58 -23.73 3.52
C VAL A 65 11.81 -23.53 4.40
N GLY A 66 12.64 -22.49 4.12
CA GLY A 66 13.77 -22.13 4.97
C GLY A 66 13.35 -21.82 6.41
N GLN A 67 14.30 -21.82 7.35
CA GLN A 67 14.01 -21.61 8.77
C GLN A 67 13.11 -20.39 8.98
N MET A 68 11.89 -20.65 9.39
CA MET A 68 11.04 -19.63 10.01
C MET A 68 11.49 -19.49 11.46
N SER A 69 11.62 -18.26 11.96
CA SER A 69 11.91 -17.95 13.34
C SER A 69 10.96 -18.72 14.27
N GLN A 70 11.53 -19.49 15.19
CA GLN A 70 10.81 -20.36 16.12
C GLN A 70 9.89 -19.54 17.02
N GLY A 71 8.60 -19.49 16.70
CA GLY A 71 7.57 -18.86 17.52
C GLY A 71 6.41 -19.77 17.95
N GLY A 72 6.40 -21.04 17.52
CA GLY A 72 5.38 -22.04 17.88
C GLY A 72 5.94 -23.14 18.77
N SER A 73 5.07 -23.76 19.60
CA SER A 73 5.48 -24.90 20.42
C SER A 73 5.85 -26.08 19.51
N ASP A 74 6.91 -26.79 19.86
CA ASP A 74 7.49 -27.92 19.07
C ASP A 74 6.46 -29.02 18.71
N LYS A 75 5.34 -29.10 19.41
CA LYS A 75 4.26 -30.08 19.20
C LYS A 75 3.34 -29.75 18.01
N ASP A 76 3.19 -28.47 17.67
CA ASP A 76 2.25 -28.04 16.62
C ASP A 76 2.81 -28.23 15.20
N ASN A 77 4.10 -28.52 15.07
CA ASN A 77 4.80 -28.65 13.78
C ASN A 77 4.78 -30.07 13.19
N HIS A 78 4.42 -31.09 13.98
CA HIS A 78 4.52 -32.51 13.60
C HIS A 78 3.22 -33.11 13.04
N ALA A 79 2.08 -32.47 13.24
CA ALA A 79 0.78 -32.99 12.79
C ALA A 79 -0.08 -31.87 12.18
N MET A 80 -0.97 -32.28 11.29
CA MET A 80 -1.99 -31.35 10.77
C MET A 80 -3.04 -31.04 11.84
N THR A 81 -3.43 -29.77 11.91
CA THR A 81 -4.53 -29.25 12.75
C THR A 81 -5.57 -28.56 11.89
N ALA A 82 -6.59 -27.95 12.49
CA ALA A 82 -7.58 -27.14 11.78
C ALA A 82 -6.98 -25.92 11.07
N THR A 83 -5.86 -25.40 11.56
CA THR A 83 -5.25 -24.16 11.07
C THR A 83 -3.81 -24.30 10.60
N ASN A 84 -3.18 -25.48 10.80
CA ASN A 84 -1.78 -25.69 10.46
C ASN A 84 -1.57 -27.01 9.72
N ILE A 85 -0.67 -26.99 8.74
CA ILE A 85 -0.15 -28.19 8.05
C ILE A 85 1.18 -28.62 8.68
N VAL A 86 1.70 -29.80 8.29
CA VAL A 86 2.98 -30.30 8.80
C VAL A 86 4.13 -29.42 8.33
N THR A 87 4.94 -28.93 9.26
CA THR A 87 6.12 -28.08 8.97
C THR A 87 7.44 -28.65 9.50
N SER A 88 7.41 -29.74 10.27
CA SER A 88 8.60 -30.42 10.74
C SER A 88 9.32 -31.12 9.60
N HIS A 89 10.55 -30.70 9.30
CA HIS A 89 11.38 -31.30 8.24
C HIS A 89 11.60 -32.80 8.47
N GLU A 90 11.82 -33.22 9.72
CA GLU A 90 12.01 -34.63 10.06
C GLU A 90 10.76 -35.45 9.76
N GLU A 91 9.59 -34.95 10.12
CA GLU A 91 8.31 -35.64 9.87
C GLU A 91 8.00 -35.72 8.38
N LEU A 92 8.23 -34.62 7.62
CA LEU A 92 8.04 -34.59 6.17
C LEU A 92 8.94 -35.58 5.42
N LEU A 93 10.16 -35.79 5.89
CA LEU A 93 11.08 -36.78 5.31
C LEU A 93 10.71 -38.23 5.68
N LYS A 94 10.13 -38.44 6.85
CA LYS A 94 9.70 -39.74 7.33
C LYS A 94 8.35 -40.17 6.74
N ASN A 95 7.42 -39.20 6.68
CA ASN A 95 6.06 -39.39 6.19
C ASN A 95 5.75 -38.30 5.13
N PRO A 96 6.16 -38.50 3.86
CA PRO A 96 5.92 -37.54 2.81
C PRO A 96 4.42 -37.19 2.66
N PRO A 97 4.06 -35.88 2.59
CA PRO A 97 2.68 -35.46 2.46
C PRO A 97 2.14 -35.73 1.05
N ASP A 98 0.83 -35.67 0.87
CA ASP A 98 0.20 -35.73 -0.44
C ASP A 98 0.41 -34.43 -1.22
N ILE A 99 0.38 -33.30 -0.52
CA ILE A 99 0.56 -31.94 -1.06
C ILE A 99 1.75 -31.29 -0.38
N LEU A 100 2.75 -30.88 -1.15
CA LEU A 100 3.95 -30.20 -0.67
C LEU A 100 3.94 -28.73 -1.10
N LEU A 101 3.90 -27.83 -0.11
CA LEU A 101 4.10 -26.39 -0.32
C LEU A 101 5.58 -26.06 -0.11
N THR A 102 6.18 -25.32 -1.02
CA THR A 102 7.61 -24.98 -0.93
C THR A 102 7.95 -23.72 -1.77
N ASN A 103 9.20 -23.29 -1.74
CA ASN A 103 9.73 -22.37 -2.72
C ASN A 103 10.75 -23.05 -3.66
N TYR A 104 11.06 -22.46 -4.79
CA TYR A 104 11.90 -23.09 -5.80
C TYR A 104 13.30 -23.45 -5.29
N LYS A 105 13.91 -22.65 -4.40
CA LYS A 105 15.23 -22.91 -3.82
C LYS A 105 15.20 -24.12 -2.87
N MET A 106 14.15 -24.22 -2.08
CA MET A 106 14.01 -25.36 -1.16
C MET A 106 13.69 -26.65 -1.91
N LEU A 107 12.91 -26.56 -3.00
CA LEU A 107 12.68 -27.70 -3.87
C LEU A 107 13.98 -28.18 -4.52
N ASP A 108 14.86 -27.27 -4.94
CA ASP A 108 16.18 -27.60 -5.44
C ASP A 108 17.03 -28.35 -4.38
N TYR A 109 16.99 -27.88 -3.13
CA TYR A 109 17.66 -28.57 -2.03
C TYR A 109 17.13 -29.99 -1.78
N LEU A 110 15.82 -30.20 -1.90
CA LEU A 110 15.19 -31.52 -1.78
C LEU A 110 15.67 -32.50 -2.88
N LEU A 111 16.09 -31.99 -4.03
CA LEU A 111 16.62 -32.79 -5.13
C LEU A 111 18.13 -33.07 -5.00
N VAL A 112 18.89 -32.10 -4.48
CA VAL A 112 20.36 -32.15 -4.48
C VAL A 112 20.94 -32.72 -3.19
N ARG A 113 20.30 -32.49 -2.03
CA ARG A 113 20.83 -32.93 -0.72
C ARG A 113 20.52 -34.39 -0.46
N PRO A 114 21.56 -35.26 -0.29
CA PRO A 114 21.33 -36.70 -0.11
C PRO A 114 20.44 -37.06 1.08
N LYS A 115 20.53 -36.33 2.20
CA LYS A 115 19.71 -36.54 3.38
C LYS A 115 18.24 -36.16 3.22
N ASP A 116 17.94 -35.23 2.35
CA ASP A 116 16.59 -34.71 2.11
C ASP A 116 15.90 -35.47 0.96
N SER A 117 16.66 -36.17 0.12
CA SER A 117 16.15 -36.90 -1.05
C SER A 117 15.19 -38.05 -0.70
N ARG A 118 15.16 -38.51 0.56
CA ARG A 118 14.25 -39.54 1.04
C ARG A 118 12.78 -39.19 0.93
N ILE A 119 12.46 -37.91 0.81
CA ILE A 119 11.08 -37.44 0.63
C ILE A 119 10.44 -38.04 -0.66
N TRP A 120 11.27 -38.41 -1.63
CA TRP A 120 10.86 -38.97 -2.92
C TRP A 120 10.78 -40.51 -2.94
N ASP A 121 11.22 -41.21 -1.89
CA ASP A 121 11.35 -42.70 -1.89
C ASP A 121 9.99 -43.42 -2.03
N SER A 122 8.89 -42.72 -1.74
CA SER A 122 7.53 -43.25 -1.88
C SER A 122 6.84 -42.84 -3.17
N ASN A 123 7.54 -42.12 -4.09
CA ASN A 123 6.97 -41.66 -5.35
C ASN A 123 7.27 -42.66 -6.47
N ASP A 124 6.23 -43.29 -6.99
CA ASP A 124 6.29 -44.01 -8.28
C ASP A 124 6.25 -43.00 -9.45
N PRO A 125 6.64 -43.36 -10.68
CA PRO A 125 6.68 -42.43 -11.84
C PRO A 125 5.37 -41.72 -12.16
N ASP A 126 4.22 -42.27 -11.79
CA ASP A 126 2.88 -41.71 -12.00
C ASP A 126 2.24 -41.11 -10.73
N THR A 127 3.02 -40.99 -9.63
CA THR A 127 2.49 -40.48 -8.36
C THR A 127 2.33 -38.96 -8.39
N LEU A 128 3.38 -38.20 -8.83
CA LEU A 128 3.32 -36.76 -8.93
C LEU A 128 2.49 -36.36 -10.15
N LYS A 129 1.37 -35.74 -9.91
CA LYS A 129 0.44 -35.31 -10.97
C LYS A 129 0.40 -33.80 -11.18
N TYR A 130 0.38 -33.02 -10.10
CA TYR A 130 0.22 -31.58 -10.18
C TYR A 130 1.51 -30.86 -9.79
N PHE A 131 1.89 -29.90 -10.62
CA PHE A 131 2.94 -28.95 -10.31
C PHE A 131 2.42 -27.54 -10.54
N VAL A 132 2.26 -26.81 -9.46
CA VAL A 132 1.67 -25.46 -9.45
C VAL A 132 2.76 -24.45 -9.14
N VAL A 133 2.85 -23.40 -9.93
CA VAL A 133 3.74 -22.25 -9.71
C VAL A 133 2.88 -21.01 -9.53
N ASP A 134 2.92 -20.47 -8.33
CA ASP A 134 2.22 -19.22 -8.01
C ASP A 134 3.05 -18.03 -8.48
N GLU A 135 2.34 -16.99 -8.97
CA GLU A 135 2.97 -15.77 -9.52
C GLU A 135 4.04 -16.08 -10.59
N LEU A 136 3.71 -16.91 -11.57
CA LEU A 136 4.63 -17.39 -12.62
C LEU A 136 5.40 -16.25 -13.30
N HIS A 137 4.81 -15.07 -13.43
CA HIS A 137 5.43 -13.89 -14.03
C HIS A 137 6.62 -13.34 -13.22
N THR A 138 6.76 -13.70 -11.93
CA THR A 138 7.89 -13.29 -11.10
C THR A 138 9.17 -14.07 -11.38
N PHE A 139 9.06 -15.20 -12.09
CA PHE A 139 10.19 -16.02 -12.50
C PHE A 139 10.73 -15.60 -13.88
N ASP A 140 11.12 -14.35 -14.04
CA ASP A 140 11.67 -13.84 -15.29
C ASP A 140 13.18 -14.11 -15.46
N GLY A 141 13.68 -13.99 -16.69
CA GLY A 141 15.10 -14.08 -17.02
C GLY A 141 15.80 -15.33 -16.46
N ALA A 142 16.81 -15.12 -15.61
CA ALA A 142 17.62 -16.19 -15.03
C ALA A 142 16.79 -17.10 -14.09
N GLN A 143 15.83 -16.55 -13.33
CA GLN A 143 15.01 -17.34 -12.42
C GLN A 143 14.06 -18.29 -13.16
N GLY A 144 13.52 -17.86 -14.30
CA GLY A 144 12.73 -18.74 -15.17
C GLY A 144 13.55 -19.89 -15.72
N THR A 145 14.79 -19.62 -16.14
CA THR A 145 15.72 -20.67 -16.59
C THR A 145 16.05 -21.66 -15.48
N ASP A 146 16.28 -21.18 -14.26
CA ASP A 146 16.53 -22.02 -13.09
C ASP A 146 15.33 -22.91 -12.77
N LEU A 147 14.12 -22.36 -12.82
CA LEU A 147 12.88 -23.13 -12.61
C LEU A 147 12.69 -24.21 -13.69
N ALA A 148 12.93 -23.88 -14.95
CA ALA A 148 12.85 -24.86 -16.04
C ALA A 148 13.87 -26.00 -15.89
N CYS A 149 15.10 -25.69 -15.46
CA CYS A 149 16.12 -26.68 -15.16
C CYS A 149 15.78 -27.52 -13.93
N LEU A 150 15.18 -26.91 -12.91
CA LEU A 150 14.71 -27.61 -11.71
C LEU A 150 13.64 -28.63 -12.07
N LEU A 151 12.66 -28.25 -12.90
CA LEU A 151 11.60 -29.15 -13.36
C LEU A 151 12.15 -30.36 -14.13
N ARG A 152 13.11 -30.14 -15.02
CA ARG A 152 13.75 -31.25 -15.74
C ARG A 152 14.47 -32.21 -14.79
N ARG A 153 15.16 -31.70 -13.78
CA ARG A 153 15.78 -32.54 -12.73
C ARG A 153 14.76 -33.28 -11.87
N LEU A 154 13.60 -32.65 -11.58
CA LEU A 154 12.53 -33.26 -10.83
C LEU A 154 11.88 -34.43 -11.63
N THR A 155 11.56 -34.19 -12.90
CA THR A 155 11.00 -35.24 -13.78
C THR A 155 11.96 -36.39 -13.98
N ASP A 156 13.26 -36.11 -14.15
CA ASP A 156 14.31 -37.13 -14.24
C ASP A 156 14.46 -37.92 -12.93
N ARG A 157 14.49 -37.25 -11.80
CA ARG A 157 14.57 -37.88 -10.46
C ARG A 157 13.41 -38.81 -10.17
N LEU A 158 12.18 -38.43 -10.58
CA LEU A 158 10.96 -39.21 -10.38
C LEU A 158 10.71 -40.21 -11.51
N ASN A 159 11.57 -40.26 -12.50
CA ASN A 159 11.43 -41.11 -13.69
C ASN A 159 10.04 -40.92 -14.37
N THR A 160 9.57 -39.68 -14.45
CA THR A 160 8.29 -39.29 -15.06
C THR A 160 8.53 -38.36 -16.27
N THR A 161 7.47 -38.08 -17.01
CA THR A 161 7.52 -37.15 -18.15
C THR A 161 6.54 -36.02 -17.98
N SER A 162 6.77 -34.89 -18.69
CA SER A 162 5.85 -33.74 -18.67
C SER A 162 4.43 -34.13 -19.10
N ASP A 163 4.27 -35.11 -19.99
CA ASP A 163 2.96 -35.57 -20.47
C ASP A 163 2.12 -36.25 -19.37
N ASN A 164 2.78 -36.81 -18.35
CA ASN A 164 2.10 -37.44 -17.22
C ASN A 164 1.68 -36.43 -16.15
N MET A 165 2.15 -35.18 -16.23
CA MET A 165 1.94 -34.13 -15.25
C MET A 165 0.93 -33.10 -15.74
N CYS A 166 0.29 -32.43 -14.79
CA CYS A 166 -0.53 -31.27 -15.02
C CYS A 166 0.19 -30.05 -14.41
N PHE A 167 0.55 -29.12 -15.26
CA PHE A 167 1.21 -27.87 -14.85
C PHE A 167 0.20 -26.75 -14.76
N VAL A 168 0.28 -25.99 -13.68
CA VAL A 168 -0.56 -24.81 -13.44
C VAL A 168 0.33 -23.64 -13.11
N GLY A 169 0.16 -22.53 -13.81
CA GLY A 169 0.79 -21.25 -13.48
C GLY A 169 -0.29 -20.23 -13.12
N THR A 170 -0.14 -19.50 -12.02
CA THR A 170 -1.00 -18.35 -11.73
C THR A 170 -0.27 -17.05 -12.08
N SER A 171 -1.00 -16.02 -12.48
CA SER A 171 -0.42 -14.71 -12.79
C SER A 171 -1.45 -13.61 -12.60
N ALA A 172 -1.03 -12.49 -11.99
CA ALA A 172 -1.90 -11.32 -11.80
C ALA A 172 -1.96 -10.39 -13.04
N THR A 173 -1.09 -10.59 -14.05
CA THR A 173 -0.87 -9.64 -15.15
C THR A 173 -1.38 -10.17 -16.50
N MET A 174 -2.65 -10.57 -16.57
CA MET A 174 -3.25 -11.02 -17.84
C MET A 174 -4.39 -10.08 -18.24
N GLY A 175 -4.16 -9.15 -19.18
CA GLY A 175 -5.16 -8.16 -19.58
C GLY A 175 -5.53 -8.12 -21.06
N THR A 176 -4.64 -8.52 -21.98
CA THR A 176 -4.88 -8.44 -23.44
C THR A 176 -4.62 -9.77 -24.12
N GLU A 177 -5.19 -9.98 -25.32
CA GLU A 177 -4.92 -11.19 -26.15
C GLU A 177 -3.43 -11.37 -26.48
N GLU A 178 -2.70 -10.29 -26.64
CA GLU A 178 -1.25 -10.31 -26.88
C GLU A 178 -0.51 -10.83 -25.65
N THR A 179 -0.84 -10.32 -24.47
CA THR A 179 -0.27 -10.78 -23.19
C THR A 179 -0.57 -12.27 -22.95
N VAL A 180 -1.78 -12.75 -23.28
CA VAL A 180 -2.14 -14.17 -23.16
C VAL A 180 -1.23 -15.05 -24.02
N ARG A 181 -0.92 -14.65 -25.26
CA ARG A 181 -0.03 -15.40 -26.14
C ARG A 181 1.42 -15.43 -25.62
N GLU A 182 1.90 -14.32 -25.09
CA GLU A 182 3.23 -14.23 -24.48
C GLU A 182 3.34 -15.13 -23.25
N VAL A 183 2.33 -15.10 -22.38
CA VAL A 183 2.27 -15.98 -21.19
C VAL A 183 2.22 -17.45 -21.57
N CYS A 184 1.42 -17.83 -22.59
CA CYS A 184 1.39 -19.21 -23.10
C CYS A 184 2.77 -19.64 -23.63
N ALA A 185 3.44 -18.79 -24.40
CA ALA A 185 4.76 -19.08 -24.92
C ALA A 185 5.80 -19.26 -23.80
N TYR A 186 5.75 -18.38 -22.80
CA TYR A 186 6.61 -18.42 -21.63
C TYR A 186 6.36 -19.69 -20.79
N ALA A 187 5.09 -19.97 -20.44
CA ALA A 187 4.73 -21.17 -19.69
C ALA A 187 5.15 -22.44 -20.44
N SER A 188 4.99 -22.47 -21.77
CA SER A 188 5.41 -23.61 -22.60
C SER A 188 6.93 -23.86 -22.51
N GLN A 189 7.74 -22.80 -22.43
CA GLN A 189 9.19 -22.93 -22.26
C GLN A 189 9.58 -23.42 -20.86
N ILE A 190 8.94 -22.90 -19.82
CA ILE A 190 9.23 -23.28 -18.41
C ILE A 190 8.83 -24.74 -18.17
N PHE A 191 7.60 -25.09 -18.49
CA PHE A 191 7.02 -26.41 -18.16
C PHE A 191 7.36 -27.50 -19.20
N ASN A 192 7.98 -27.13 -20.31
CA ASN A 192 8.31 -28.04 -21.41
C ASN A 192 7.08 -28.84 -21.89
N THR A 193 5.96 -28.13 -22.03
CA THR A 193 4.69 -28.63 -22.58
C THR A 193 3.98 -27.53 -23.34
N THR A 194 2.98 -27.85 -24.13
CA THR A 194 2.30 -26.83 -24.95
C THR A 194 1.15 -26.19 -24.19
N PHE A 195 1.19 -24.89 -24.05
CA PHE A 195 0.07 -24.05 -23.60
C PHE A 195 -0.50 -23.28 -24.77
N THR A 196 -1.81 -23.26 -24.88
CA THR A 196 -2.54 -22.50 -25.90
C THR A 196 -3.44 -21.47 -25.22
N PRO A 197 -3.96 -20.47 -25.93
CA PRO A 197 -4.90 -19.51 -25.33
C PRO A 197 -6.11 -20.15 -24.65
N GLU A 198 -6.55 -21.33 -25.12
CA GLU A 198 -7.64 -22.09 -24.51
C GLU A 198 -7.24 -22.72 -23.17
N SER A 199 -5.93 -22.83 -22.89
CA SER A 199 -5.42 -23.28 -21.60
C SER A 199 -5.46 -22.18 -20.54
N VAL A 200 -5.74 -20.94 -20.92
CA VAL A 200 -5.73 -19.78 -20.02
C VAL A 200 -7.15 -19.53 -19.52
N VAL A 201 -7.30 -19.60 -18.19
CA VAL A 201 -8.55 -19.23 -17.52
C VAL A 201 -8.38 -17.82 -16.99
N THR A 202 -9.13 -16.89 -17.55
CA THR A 202 -9.20 -15.48 -17.12
C THR A 202 -10.44 -15.26 -16.26
N GLU A 203 -10.49 -14.11 -15.60
CA GLU A 203 -11.69 -13.67 -14.89
C GLU A 203 -12.85 -13.50 -15.89
N ASP A 204 -14.00 -14.02 -15.53
CA ASP A 204 -15.26 -13.68 -16.18
C ASP A 204 -15.77 -12.39 -15.55
N ARG A 205 -15.39 -11.25 -16.14
CA ARG A 205 -15.80 -9.93 -15.69
C ARG A 205 -17.06 -9.51 -16.42
N LEU A 206 -18.08 -9.11 -15.67
CA LEU A 206 -19.21 -8.41 -16.24
C LEU A 206 -18.73 -7.13 -16.92
N ARG A 207 -19.14 -6.91 -18.13
CA ARG A 207 -18.90 -5.65 -18.84
C ARG A 207 -19.69 -4.54 -18.19
N VAL A 208 -19.23 -3.30 -18.33
CA VAL A 208 -19.90 -2.13 -17.74
C VAL A 208 -21.36 -2.04 -18.22
N ASP A 209 -21.61 -2.31 -19.50
CA ASP A 209 -22.94 -2.33 -20.10
C ASP A 209 -23.84 -3.49 -19.60
N GLU A 210 -23.26 -4.60 -19.15
CA GLU A 210 -23.97 -5.72 -18.54
C GLU A 210 -24.25 -5.50 -17.05
N PHE A 211 -23.36 -4.78 -16.38
CA PHE A 211 -23.50 -4.49 -14.95
C PHE A 211 -24.50 -3.39 -14.67
N PHE A 212 -24.50 -2.32 -15.44
CA PHE A 212 -25.39 -1.17 -15.27
C PHE A 212 -26.67 -1.30 -16.09
N ALA A 213 -27.82 -1.20 -15.46
CA ALA A 213 -29.13 -1.21 -16.11
C ALA A 213 -29.50 0.21 -16.59
N THR A 214 -28.78 0.73 -17.58
CA THR A 214 -28.82 2.15 -17.98
C THR A 214 -29.90 2.54 -18.98
N SER A 215 -30.84 1.64 -19.35
CA SER A 215 -31.64 1.83 -20.56
C SER A 215 -32.61 3.02 -20.55
N ASP A 216 -33.09 3.49 -19.40
CA ASP A 216 -34.19 4.48 -19.38
C ASP A 216 -34.09 5.57 -18.27
N TYR A 217 -32.96 5.71 -17.58
CA TYR A 217 -32.83 6.70 -16.51
C TYR A 217 -32.03 7.93 -16.93
N ASP A 218 -32.60 9.10 -16.67
CA ASP A 218 -31.90 10.37 -16.74
C ASP A 218 -31.32 10.67 -15.34
N ASP A 219 -30.00 10.76 -15.24
CA ASP A 219 -29.34 11.06 -13.95
C ASP A 219 -29.75 12.43 -13.43
N THR A 220 -29.94 12.52 -12.13
CA THR A 220 -29.96 13.81 -11.43
C THR A 220 -28.53 14.34 -11.42
N MET A 221 -28.30 15.41 -12.17
CA MET A 221 -26.97 16.06 -12.18
C MET A 221 -26.94 17.18 -11.15
N PRO A 222 -25.92 17.23 -10.27
CA PRO A 222 -25.77 18.29 -9.29
C PRO A 222 -25.73 19.68 -9.94
N THR A 223 -26.47 20.63 -9.38
CA THR A 223 -26.36 22.04 -9.75
C THR A 223 -25.10 22.69 -9.19
N ALA A 224 -24.68 23.84 -9.73
CA ALA A 224 -23.51 24.57 -9.24
C ALA A 224 -23.59 24.88 -7.73
N ALA A 225 -24.78 25.26 -7.24
CA ALA A 225 -25.00 25.55 -5.81
C ALA A 225 -24.88 24.28 -4.93
N GLN A 226 -25.35 23.14 -5.44
CA GLN A 226 -25.20 21.87 -4.74
C GLN A 226 -23.73 21.39 -4.73
N ALA A 227 -23.02 21.60 -5.82
CA ALA A 227 -21.59 21.30 -5.88
C ALA A 227 -20.75 22.18 -4.94
N ASP A 228 -21.11 23.46 -4.80
CA ASP A 228 -20.46 24.34 -3.82
C ASP A 228 -20.73 23.90 -2.38
N GLN A 229 -21.96 23.45 -2.09
CA GLN A 229 -22.31 22.89 -0.78
C GLN A 229 -21.58 21.56 -0.50
N LEU A 230 -21.33 20.71 -1.50
CA LEU A 230 -20.50 19.52 -1.35
C LEU A 230 -19.06 19.89 -0.95
N ILE A 231 -18.49 20.94 -1.56
CA ILE A 231 -17.16 21.43 -1.21
C ILE A 231 -17.11 21.93 0.25
N GLU A 232 -18.15 22.66 0.70
CA GLU A 232 -18.22 23.12 2.09
C GLU A 232 -18.34 21.95 3.08
N LEU A 233 -19.13 20.92 2.74
CA LEU A 233 -19.33 19.74 3.59
C LEU A 233 -18.09 18.81 3.61
N GLU A 234 -17.24 18.85 2.60
CA GLU A 234 -15.96 18.12 2.61
C GLU A 234 -15.01 18.63 3.70
N GLU A 235 -15.11 19.94 4.04
CA GLU A 235 -14.35 20.56 5.12
C GLU A 235 -14.98 20.32 6.52
N ASP A 236 -16.26 19.90 6.59
CA ASP A 236 -16.99 19.59 7.82
C ASP A 236 -16.78 18.10 8.17
N VAL A 237 -16.23 17.81 9.34
CA VAL A 237 -15.76 16.49 9.78
C VAL A 237 -16.91 15.52 10.10
N ASP A 238 -18.02 15.54 9.36
CA ASP A 238 -19.18 14.69 9.54
C ASP A 238 -19.50 13.86 8.27
N PRO A 239 -18.99 12.60 8.18
CA PRO A 239 -19.20 11.75 7.03
C PRO A 239 -20.65 11.43 6.72
N ASP A 240 -21.47 11.21 7.74
CA ASP A 240 -22.89 10.86 7.56
C ASP A 240 -23.67 12.00 6.92
N LYS A 241 -23.38 13.23 7.34
CA LYS A 241 -23.97 14.44 6.76
C LYS A 241 -23.54 14.65 5.31
N TYR A 242 -22.26 14.45 5.01
CA TYR A 242 -21.73 14.52 3.65
C TYR A 242 -22.39 13.50 2.73
N LEU A 243 -22.41 12.22 3.13
CA LEU A 243 -22.99 11.12 2.36
C LEU A 243 -24.50 11.29 2.15
N ALA A 244 -25.22 11.75 3.18
CA ALA A 244 -26.66 12.03 3.06
C ALA A 244 -26.93 13.13 2.05
N TYR A 245 -26.14 14.22 2.07
CA TYR A 245 -26.28 15.31 1.10
C TYR A 245 -25.86 14.87 -0.31
N ALA A 246 -24.77 14.13 -0.44
CA ALA A 246 -24.33 13.56 -1.71
C ALA A 246 -25.41 12.65 -2.33
N ALA A 247 -26.06 11.79 -1.52
CA ALA A 247 -27.15 10.94 -2.00
C ALA A 247 -28.34 11.77 -2.49
N GLN A 248 -28.78 12.78 -1.74
CA GLN A 248 -29.86 13.70 -2.17
C GLN A 248 -29.52 14.48 -3.43
N THR A 249 -28.25 14.71 -3.68
CA THR A 249 -27.79 15.50 -4.83
C THR A 249 -27.71 14.66 -6.11
N TRP A 250 -27.34 13.38 -5.99
CA TRP A 250 -27.15 12.48 -7.12
C TRP A 250 -28.34 11.58 -7.44
N LEU A 251 -29.26 11.38 -6.48
CA LEU A 251 -30.34 10.39 -6.62
C LEU A 251 -31.71 11.05 -6.36
N ASP A 252 -32.67 10.79 -7.24
CA ASP A 252 -34.06 11.25 -7.07
C ASP A 252 -34.75 10.54 -5.88
N ASP A 253 -34.39 9.29 -5.63
CA ASP A 253 -34.92 8.46 -4.54
C ASP A 253 -33.85 8.18 -3.50
N ALA A 254 -33.32 9.26 -2.87
CA ALA A 254 -32.31 9.14 -1.83
C ALA A 254 -32.90 8.41 -0.60
N PRO A 255 -32.13 7.52 0.06
CA PRO A 255 -32.56 6.84 1.27
C PRO A 255 -32.95 7.83 2.38
N THR A 256 -34.09 7.58 3.03
CA THR A 256 -34.59 8.38 4.18
C THR A 256 -34.04 7.87 5.52
N GLU A 257 -33.56 6.63 5.57
CA GLU A 257 -32.90 6.04 6.73
C GLU A 257 -31.47 6.61 6.91
N PRO A 258 -30.86 6.47 8.10
CA PRO A 258 -29.45 6.82 8.31
C PRO A 258 -28.57 6.12 7.28
N VAL A 259 -27.66 6.86 6.64
CA VAL A 259 -26.84 6.37 5.52
C VAL A 259 -25.97 5.19 5.94
N SER A 260 -25.61 5.09 7.20
CA SER A 260 -24.84 3.98 7.80
C SER A 260 -25.62 2.67 7.93
N ALA A 261 -26.97 2.67 7.81
CA ALA A 261 -27.77 1.46 7.92
C ALA A 261 -27.63 0.56 6.69
N ASP A 262 -27.47 -0.76 6.88
CA ASP A 262 -27.35 -1.74 5.78
C ASP A 262 -28.44 -1.60 4.72
N LYS A 263 -29.65 -1.34 5.16
CA LYS A 263 -30.80 -1.15 4.27
C LYS A 263 -30.65 0.07 3.37
N ALA A 264 -30.18 1.20 3.91
CA ALA A 264 -29.91 2.40 3.14
C ALA A 264 -28.76 2.16 2.15
N ARG A 265 -27.71 1.46 2.58
CA ARG A 265 -26.55 1.11 1.74
C ARG A 265 -26.93 0.18 0.59
N ILE A 266 -27.86 -0.75 0.80
CA ILE A 266 -28.37 -1.65 -0.26
C ILE A 266 -29.23 -0.86 -1.26
N ARG A 267 -30.14 -0.01 -0.80
CA ARG A 267 -30.94 0.87 -1.67
C ARG A 267 -30.06 1.80 -2.49
N LEU A 268 -29.04 2.35 -1.87
CA LEU A 268 -28.05 3.18 -2.55
C LEU A 268 -27.42 2.45 -3.74
N ALA A 269 -27.03 1.19 -3.56
CA ALA A 269 -26.48 0.36 -4.64
C ALA A 269 -27.50 0.10 -5.77
N GLU A 270 -28.76 -0.12 -5.42
CA GLU A 270 -29.84 -0.31 -6.38
C GLU A 270 -30.05 0.96 -7.24
N SER A 271 -30.10 2.15 -6.61
CA SER A 271 -30.21 3.42 -7.32
C SER A 271 -29.00 3.72 -8.20
N LEU A 272 -27.78 3.53 -7.66
CA LEU A 272 -26.54 3.75 -8.41
C LEU A 272 -26.37 2.83 -9.62
N ARG A 273 -26.97 1.62 -9.60
CA ARG A 273 -26.93 0.70 -10.75
C ARG A 273 -27.62 1.25 -11.99
N HIS A 274 -28.51 2.21 -11.83
CA HIS A 274 -29.22 2.86 -12.91
C HIS A 274 -28.56 4.17 -13.37
N SER A 275 -27.51 4.63 -12.70
CA SER A 275 -26.81 5.87 -13.06
C SER A 275 -26.01 5.72 -14.36
N ARG A 276 -26.40 6.49 -15.37
CA ARG A 276 -25.70 6.58 -16.65
C ARG A 276 -24.34 7.28 -16.50
N PHE A 277 -24.26 8.30 -15.64
CA PHE A 277 -23.02 9.02 -15.38
C PHE A 277 -21.99 8.10 -14.69
N LEU A 278 -22.44 7.32 -13.69
CA LEU A 278 -21.58 6.34 -13.05
C LEU A 278 -21.11 5.23 -14.00
N ALA A 279 -21.99 4.76 -14.90
CA ALA A 279 -21.60 3.81 -15.95
C ALA A 279 -20.53 4.42 -16.88
N SER A 280 -20.68 5.68 -17.27
CA SER A 280 -19.69 6.39 -18.08
C SER A 280 -18.35 6.58 -17.35
N LEU A 281 -18.38 6.96 -16.08
CA LEU A 281 -17.19 7.06 -15.23
C LEU A 281 -16.51 5.69 -15.12
N SER A 282 -17.28 4.64 -14.81
CA SER A 282 -16.77 3.27 -14.69
C SER A 282 -16.10 2.80 -15.97
N ALA A 283 -16.70 3.04 -17.13
CA ALA A 283 -16.11 2.70 -18.43
C ALA A 283 -14.77 3.41 -18.71
N LEU A 284 -14.55 4.56 -18.09
CA LEU A 284 -13.30 5.31 -18.25
C LEU A 284 -12.17 4.82 -17.31
N ILE A 285 -12.50 4.15 -16.19
CA ILE A 285 -11.54 3.82 -15.12
C ILE A 285 -11.43 2.31 -14.83
N CYS A 286 -12.29 1.45 -15.38
CA CYS A 286 -12.32 0.03 -15.01
C CYS A 286 -11.09 -0.75 -15.48
N ASP A 287 -10.50 -0.38 -16.61
CA ASP A 287 -9.38 -1.13 -17.21
C ASP A 287 -8.03 -0.67 -16.67
N GLU A 288 -7.88 0.63 -16.39
CA GLU A 288 -6.64 1.21 -15.88
C GLU A 288 -6.92 2.30 -14.83
N PRO A 289 -6.09 2.41 -13.78
CA PRO A 289 -6.20 3.51 -12.82
C PRO A 289 -6.08 4.87 -13.53
N GLN A 290 -7.05 5.75 -13.29
CA GLN A 290 -7.06 7.09 -13.85
C GLN A 290 -6.88 8.13 -12.73
N GLN A 291 -6.12 9.17 -13.02
CA GLN A 291 -6.04 10.32 -12.13
C GLN A 291 -7.30 11.17 -12.27
N ILE A 292 -7.90 11.57 -11.13
CA ILE A 292 -9.01 12.54 -11.12
C ILE A 292 -8.42 13.93 -11.36
N ASP A 293 -8.02 14.16 -12.60
CA ASP A 293 -7.44 15.40 -13.07
C ASP A 293 -8.33 16.09 -14.12
N ARG A 294 -7.86 17.20 -14.64
CA ARG A 294 -8.55 17.95 -15.68
C ARG A 294 -8.89 17.10 -16.91
N LYS A 295 -8.01 16.16 -17.26
CA LYS A 295 -8.19 15.31 -18.46
C LYS A 295 -9.37 14.34 -18.31
N LEU A 296 -9.53 13.72 -17.14
CA LEU A 296 -10.69 12.86 -16.86
C LEU A 296 -11.98 13.69 -16.81
N LEU A 297 -11.95 14.84 -16.14
CA LEU A 297 -13.10 15.74 -16.04
C LEU A 297 -13.55 16.24 -17.41
N ASP A 298 -12.63 16.62 -18.30
CA ASP A 298 -12.94 17.04 -19.67
C ASP A 298 -13.57 15.91 -20.50
N ARG A 299 -13.14 14.64 -20.31
CA ARG A 299 -13.77 13.46 -20.95
C ARG A 299 -15.21 13.28 -20.48
N LEU A 300 -15.46 13.41 -19.18
CA LEU A 300 -16.83 13.31 -18.61
C LEU A 300 -17.70 14.49 -19.07
N ALA A 301 -17.15 15.69 -19.16
CA ALA A 301 -17.83 16.89 -19.63
C ALA A 301 -18.30 16.79 -21.11
N ILE A 302 -17.62 16.01 -21.94
CA ILE A 302 -18.07 15.72 -23.31
C ILE A 302 -19.32 14.83 -23.30
N MET A 303 -19.48 13.98 -22.30
CA MET A 303 -20.58 13.01 -22.21
C MET A 303 -21.87 13.63 -21.63
N ASP A 304 -21.76 14.66 -20.77
CA ASP A 304 -22.93 15.34 -20.18
C ASP A 304 -22.77 16.87 -20.22
N ALA A 305 -23.69 17.54 -20.91
CA ALA A 305 -23.66 18.99 -21.07
C ALA A 305 -23.93 19.74 -19.75
N ARG A 306 -24.70 19.16 -18.81
CA ARG A 306 -24.96 19.74 -17.48
C ARG A 306 -23.68 19.73 -16.65
N PHE A 307 -22.94 18.60 -16.68
CA PHE A 307 -21.63 18.51 -16.02
C PHE A 307 -20.60 19.45 -16.64
N ASN A 308 -20.62 19.62 -17.96
CA ASN A 308 -19.74 20.58 -18.65
C ASN A 308 -20.00 22.05 -18.26
N ALA A 309 -21.20 22.37 -17.83
CA ALA A 309 -21.55 23.74 -17.39
C ALA A 309 -20.97 24.09 -15.99
N LEU A 310 -20.50 23.11 -15.22
CA LEU A 310 -19.92 23.31 -13.91
C LEU A 310 -18.46 23.78 -14.01
N HIS A 311 -18.03 24.57 -13.03
CA HIS A 311 -16.62 24.93 -12.88
C HIS A 311 -15.77 23.69 -12.53
N PRO A 312 -14.50 23.57 -12.96
CA PRO A 312 -13.66 22.40 -12.71
C PRO A 312 -13.57 21.94 -11.23
N ARG A 313 -13.57 22.88 -10.29
CA ARG A 313 -13.61 22.54 -8.85
C ARG A 313 -14.93 21.90 -8.44
N GLN A 314 -16.04 22.37 -9.00
CA GLN A 314 -17.37 21.79 -8.78
C GLN A 314 -17.50 20.42 -9.46
N GLN A 315 -16.95 20.27 -10.69
CA GLN A 315 -16.90 18.98 -11.38
C GLN A 315 -16.17 17.92 -10.55
N LYS A 316 -15.01 18.29 -9.97
CA LYS A 316 -14.26 17.42 -9.10
C LYS A 316 -15.07 17.02 -7.86
N ALA A 317 -15.67 17.95 -7.16
CA ALA A 317 -16.50 17.69 -5.98
C ALA A 317 -17.69 16.75 -6.30
N CYS A 318 -18.31 16.91 -7.46
CA CYS A 318 -19.37 16.01 -7.93
C CYS A 318 -18.85 14.57 -8.13
N VAL A 319 -17.69 14.41 -8.77
CA VAL A 319 -17.07 13.07 -8.97
C VAL A 319 -16.65 12.46 -7.64
N ASP A 320 -16.03 13.22 -6.75
CA ASP A 320 -15.61 12.77 -5.43
C ASP A 320 -16.81 12.29 -4.60
N ALA A 321 -17.91 13.06 -4.61
CA ALA A 321 -19.15 12.68 -3.95
C ALA A 321 -19.76 11.38 -4.51
N LEU A 322 -19.75 11.20 -5.83
CA LEU A 322 -20.23 9.99 -6.47
C LEU A 322 -19.36 8.77 -6.10
N ILE A 323 -18.04 8.92 -6.08
CA ILE A 323 -17.11 7.86 -5.66
C ILE A 323 -17.34 7.50 -4.19
N ALA A 324 -17.56 8.49 -3.31
CA ALA A 324 -17.89 8.26 -1.92
C ALA A 324 -19.17 7.44 -1.76
N LEU A 325 -20.23 7.76 -2.51
CA LEU A 325 -21.47 6.99 -2.53
C LEU A 325 -21.25 5.54 -3.00
N VAL A 326 -20.50 5.34 -4.07
CA VAL A 326 -20.15 4.01 -4.59
C VAL A 326 -19.38 3.19 -3.57
N SER A 327 -18.40 3.81 -2.91
CA SER A 327 -17.61 3.17 -1.85
C SER A 327 -18.46 2.76 -0.65
N HIS A 328 -19.50 3.54 -0.34
CA HIS A 328 -20.40 3.28 0.76
C HIS A 328 -21.50 2.25 0.43
N ALA A 329 -21.93 2.16 -0.82
CA ALA A 329 -22.98 1.28 -1.29
C ALA A 329 -22.65 -0.21 -1.08
N ARG A 330 -23.66 -1.01 -0.76
CA ARG A 330 -23.54 -2.46 -0.50
C ARG A 330 -24.56 -3.26 -1.30
N THR A 331 -24.23 -4.51 -1.58
CA THR A 331 -25.14 -5.51 -2.18
C THR A 331 -25.28 -6.71 -1.25
N GLY A 332 -26.39 -7.44 -1.34
CA GLY A 332 -26.68 -8.59 -0.51
C GLY A 332 -27.96 -8.44 0.30
N SER A 333 -27.98 -8.98 1.53
CA SER A 333 -29.08 -8.88 2.47
C SER A 333 -28.59 -8.27 3.80
N GLU A 334 -29.51 -7.75 4.60
CA GLU A 334 -29.17 -7.21 5.94
C GLU A 334 -28.36 -8.22 6.75
N GLY A 335 -27.22 -7.78 7.30
CA GLY A 335 -26.28 -8.62 8.04
C GLY A 335 -25.30 -9.47 7.18
N HIS A 336 -25.52 -9.53 5.86
CA HIS A 336 -24.64 -10.24 4.92
C HIS A 336 -24.41 -9.38 3.67
N THR A 337 -23.76 -8.24 3.85
CA THR A 337 -23.49 -7.30 2.77
C THR A 337 -22.06 -7.43 2.22
N ARG A 338 -21.88 -7.07 0.96
CA ARG A 338 -20.58 -6.95 0.28
C ARG A 338 -20.55 -5.63 -0.48
N PRO A 339 -19.36 -5.08 -0.79
CA PRO A 339 -19.25 -3.87 -1.59
C PRO A 339 -20.04 -3.95 -2.91
N PHE A 340 -20.71 -2.86 -3.28
CA PHE A 340 -21.40 -2.74 -4.56
C PHE A 340 -20.42 -2.78 -5.72
N LEU A 341 -19.39 -1.94 -5.65
CA LEU A 341 -18.20 -1.95 -6.50
C LEU A 341 -16.97 -1.84 -5.60
N SER A 342 -15.89 -2.51 -5.99
CA SER A 342 -14.61 -2.37 -5.31
C SER A 342 -13.90 -1.12 -5.81
N VAL A 343 -13.94 -0.06 -5.01
CA VAL A 343 -13.19 1.18 -5.28
C VAL A 343 -11.79 1.05 -4.70
N GLN A 344 -10.78 1.24 -5.53
CA GLN A 344 -9.37 1.25 -5.12
C GLN A 344 -8.77 2.62 -5.41
N ILE A 345 -8.18 3.23 -4.40
CA ILE A 345 -7.44 4.48 -4.54
C ILE A 345 -5.96 4.15 -4.50
N GLN A 346 -5.25 4.48 -5.59
CA GLN A 346 -3.80 4.31 -5.67
C GLN A 346 -3.12 5.66 -5.45
N LEU A 347 -2.34 5.75 -4.39
CA LEU A 347 -1.52 6.92 -4.08
C LEU A 347 -0.07 6.64 -4.48
N TRP A 348 0.37 7.31 -5.53
CA TRP A 348 1.76 7.22 -5.99
C TRP A 348 2.63 8.18 -5.19
N VAL A 349 3.47 7.63 -4.31
CA VAL A 349 4.41 8.41 -3.52
C VAL A 349 5.78 8.32 -4.18
N LYS A 350 6.21 9.44 -4.76
CA LYS A 350 7.56 9.58 -5.30
C LYS A 350 8.44 10.27 -4.26
N GLU A 351 9.67 9.81 -4.16
CA GLU A 351 10.67 10.51 -3.36
C GLU A 351 10.81 11.95 -3.86
N LEU A 352 10.42 12.90 -3.02
CA LEU A 352 10.44 14.32 -3.38
C LEU A 352 11.86 14.90 -3.37
N GLY A 353 12.83 14.10 -2.93
CA GLY A 353 14.20 14.54 -2.77
C GLY A 353 14.32 15.62 -1.69
N ARG A 354 14.84 16.78 -2.06
CA ARG A 354 15.01 17.91 -1.15
C ARG A 354 13.74 18.75 -1.11
N VAL A 355 13.07 18.77 0.04
CA VAL A 355 11.81 19.50 0.27
C VAL A 355 12.05 20.66 1.24
N VAL A 356 11.39 21.76 0.98
CA VAL A 356 11.36 22.95 1.83
C VAL A 356 9.93 23.41 2.04
N ALA A 357 9.67 24.07 3.16
CA ALA A 357 8.35 24.60 3.49
C ALA A 357 8.39 26.10 3.74
N ASN A 358 7.27 26.77 3.49
CA ASN A 358 7.06 28.15 3.93
C ASN A 358 7.07 28.19 5.47
N ILE A 359 7.43 29.34 6.02
CA ILE A 359 7.47 29.52 7.47
C ILE A 359 6.20 30.26 7.88
N THR A 360 5.36 29.59 8.64
CA THR A 360 4.05 30.09 9.06
C THR A 360 3.75 29.65 10.50
N PRO A 361 3.06 30.50 11.29
CA PRO A 361 2.60 30.12 12.62
C PRO A 361 1.29 29.30 12.61
N GLN A 362 0.60 29.24 11.45
CA GLN A 362 -0.70 28.59 11.34
C GLN A 362 -0.53 27.10 11.05
N GLU A 363 -0.99 26.27 11.96
CA GLU A 363 -1.15 24.84 11.71
C GLU A 363 -2.08 24.63 10.51
N GLY A 364 -1.73 23.68 9.63
CA GLY A 364 -2.49 23.38 8.41
C GLY A 364 -2.17 24.25 7.20
N SER A 365 -1.39 25.35 7.33
CA SER A 365 -0.99 26.19 6.20
C SER A 365 0.47 26.00 5.75
N ILE A 366 1.11 24.92 6.17
CA ILE A 366 2.48 24.58 5.76
C ILE A 366 2.45 24.03 4.34
N ASP A 367 3.03 24.80 3.39
CA ASP A 367 3.14 24.42 1.98
C ASP A 367 4.53 23.83 1.70
N TYR A 368 4.59 22.52 1.53
CA TYR A 368 5.80 21.78 1.18
C TYR A 368 6.03 21.79 -0.32
N ARG A 369 7.24 22.17 -0.75
CA ARG A 369 7.63 22.20 -2.16
C ARG A 369 8.98 21.54 -2.39
N PRO A 370 9.14 20.76 -3.48
CA PRO A 370 10.45 20.27 -3.90
C PRO A 370 11.36 21.45 -4.29
N VAL A 371 12.61 21.41 -3.87
CA VAL A 371 13.59 22.47 -4.19
C VAL A 371 13.74 22.67 -5.70
N VAL A 372 13.60 21.60 -6.47
CA VAL A 372 13.76 21.63 -7.94
C VAL A 372 12.64 22.39 -8.67
N GLU A 373 11.49 22.57 -8.02
CA GLU A 373 10.34 23.29 -8.59
C GLU A 373 10.36 24.79 -8.27
N LEU A 374 11.24 25.21 -7.36
CA LEU A 374 11.26 26.58 -6.88
C LEU A 374 12.27 27.45 -7.63
N SER A 375 11.87 28.69 -7.92
CA SER A 375 12.79 29.73 -8.34
C SER A 375 13.74 30.11 -7.22
N LYS A 376 14.84 30.82 -7.55
CA LYS A 376 15.77 31.33 -6.52
C LYS A 376 15.09 32.23 -5.50
N ASP A 377 14.10 33.01 -5.91
CA ASP A 377 13.35 33.91 -5.02
C ASP A 377 12.35 33.10 -4.16
N GLY A 378 11.72 32.07 -4.69
CA GLY A 378 10.85 31.18 -3.94
C GLY A 378 11.58 30.35 -2.86
N LEU A 379 12.88 30.13 -3.01
CA LEU A 379 13.72 29.47 -2.01
C LEU A 379 14.13 30.38 -0.85
N LYS A 380 14.14 31.70 -1.03
CA LYS A 380 14.64 32.65 -0.01
C LYS A 380 13.82 32.65 1.26
N THR A 381 12.51 32.38 1.16
CA THR A 381 11.55 32.42 2.27
C THR A 381 11.09 31.04 2.73
N ARG A 382 11.83 29.99 2.35
CA ARG A 382 11.50 28.62 2.69
C ARG A 382 12.69 27.92 3.33
N MET A 383 12.43 27.01 4.25
CA MET A 383 13.46 26.19 4.90
C MET A 383 13.06 24.71 4.94
N PRO A 384 14.02 23.80 5.01
CA PRO A 384 13.76 22.39 5.34
C PRO A 384 13.13 22.23 6.71
N VAL A 385 12.37 21.17 6.88
CA VAL A 385 11.67 20.82 8.13
C VAL A 385 12.26 19.54 8.68
N ILE A 386 12.49 19.50 9.98
CA ILE A 386 12.86 18.29 10.73
C ILE A 386 11.70 17.87 11.62
N ASN A 387 11.63 16.56 11.86
CA ASN A 387 10.69 15.96 12.79
C ASN A 387 11.42 14.95 13.67
N CYS A 388 11.11 14.94 14.95
CA CYS A 388 11.58 13.92 15.88
C CYS A 388 10.53 12.80 15.99
N ARG A 389 10.95 11.56 15.77
CA ARG A 389 10.06 10.39 15.84
C ARG A 389 9.68 10.02 17.27
N ASP A 390 10.52 10.37 18.24
CA ASP A 390 10.30 10.04 19.65
C ASP A 390 9.28 10.99 20.30
N CYS A 391 9.48 12.31 20.18
CA CYS A 391 8.60 13.30 20.83
C CYS A 391 7.60 13.98 19.89
N GLY A 392 7.64 13.70 18.56
CA GLY A 392 6.79 14.38 17.57
C GLY A 392 7.16 15.84 17.31
N GLY A 393 8.20 16.38 17.94
CA GLY A 393 8.63 17.77 17.78
C GLY A 393 9.01 18.08 16.33
N THR A 394 8.46 19.17 15.79
CA THR A 394 8.68 19.61 14.40
C THR A 394 9.19 21.05 14.37
N ALA A 395 10.19 21.33 13.54
CA ALA A 395 10.74 22.66 13.38
C ALA A 395 11.33 22.88 11.98
N TRP A 396 11.41 24.12 11.55
CA TRP A 396 12.24 24.52 10.42
C TRP A 396 13.73 24.50 10.83
N ILE A 397 14.60 24.18 9.87
CA ILE A 397 16.04 24.15 10.10
C ILE A 397 16.76 25.01 9.06
N GLY A 398 17.69 25.84 9.52
CA GLY A 398 18.49 26.74 8.68
C GLY A 398 19.91 26.90 9.16
N LEU A 399 20.69 27.63 8.38
CA LEU A 399 22.04 28.07 8.75
C LEU A 399 21.98 29.46 9.34
N ALA A 400 22.57 29.66 10.51
CA ALA A 400 22.74 30.99 11.09
C ALA A 400 23.79 31.77 10.31
N GLY A 401 23.39 32.93 9.81
CA GLY A 401 24.27 33.88 9.13
C GLY A 401 24.94 34.86 10.09
N LYS A 402 26.06 35.44 9.70
CA LYS A 402 26.79 36.45 10.48
C LYS A 402 26.00 37.76 10.68
N ASP A 403 24.95 37.98 9.89
CA ASP A 403 24.08 39.15 9.88
C ASP A 403 22.80 39.00 10.70
N GLY A 404 22.72 37.94 11.52
CA GLY A 404 21.55 37.60 12.34
C GLY A 404 20.38 37.04 11.54
N GLY A 405 20.61 36.56 10.31
CA GLY A 405 19.63 35.85 9.51
C GLY A 405 19.74 34.36 9.69
N ILE A 406 18.60 33.65 9.63
CA ILE A 406 18.54 32.20 9.55
C ILE A 406 17.88 31.83 8.22
N SER A 407 18.59 31.08 7.39
CA SER A 407 18.07 30.69 6.07
C SER A 407 18.68 29.35 5.63
N MET A 408 18.07 28.73 4.62
CA MET A 408 18.69 27.58 3.97
C MET A 408 19.94 27.97 3.17
N GLY A 409 20.03 29.23 2.70
CA GLY A 409 21.08 29.65 1.79
C GLY A 409 21.04 28.88 0.45
N TYR A 410 22.20 28.46 -0.04
CA TYR A 410 22.26 27.59 -1.21
C TYR A 410 21.93 26.14 -0.82
N PRO A 411 20.97 25.49 -1.49
CA PRO A 411 20.54 24.14 -1.13
C PRO A 411 21.69 23.15 -1.02
N ARG A 412 22.60 23.16 -2.00
CA ARG A 412 23.76 22.26 -1.99
C ARG A 412 24.65 22.44 -0.76
N THR A 413 24.89 23.68 -0.36
CA THR A 413 25.71 24.00 0.83
C THR A 413 25.00 23.52 2.10
N PHE A 414 23.71 23.86 2.24
CA PHE A 414 22.92 23.45 3.41
C PHE A 414 22.90 21.93 3.60
N TYR A 415 22.55 21.19 2.55
CA TYR A 415 22.48 19.72 2.65
C TYR A 415 23.84 19.08 2.86
N ASN A 416 24.90 19.66 2.29
CA ASN A 416 26.26 19.18 2.57
C ASN A 416 26.64 19.38 4.05
N GLU A 417 26.34 20.55 4.63
CA GLU A 417 26.58 20.83 6.05
C GLU A 417 25.76 19.90 6.96
N TYR A 418 24.48 19.72 6.66
CA TYR A 418 23.60 18.85 7.44
C TYR A 418 24.08 17.38 7.45
N PHE A 419 24.40 16.82 6.29
CA PHE A 419 24.82 15.41 6.17
C PHE A 419 26.31 15.16 6.41
N ALA A 420 27.15 16.19 6.41
CA ALA A 420 28.57 16.04 6.78
C ALA A 420 28.77 15.86 8.29
N TYR A 421 27.79 16.20 9.09
CA TYR A 421 27.83 16.10 10.55
C TYR A 421 29.05 16.78 11.16
N HIS A 422 29.23 18.07 10.89
CA HIS A 422 30.30 18.87 11.49
C HIS A 422 29.92 19.38 12.87
N ALA A 423 30.84 19.30 13.83
CA ALA A 423 30.62 19.76 15.19
C ALA A 423 30.42 21.29 15.30
N ASP A 424 31.05 22.04 14.40
CA ASP A 424 31.03 23.51 14.37
C ASP A 424 30.01 24.04 13.35
N ASN A 425 28.96 23.25 13.02
CA ASN A 425 27.95 23.71 12.10
C ASN A 425 27.08 24.83 12.72
N ALA A 426 26.66 25.78 11.88
CA ALA A 426 25.76 26.86 12.27
C ALA A 426 24.29 26.49 12.07
N LEU A 427 23.92 25.21 12.25
CA LEU A 427 22.56 24.74 12.11
C LEU A 427 21.71 25.13 13.32
N VAL A 428 20.60 25.81 13.03
CA VAL A 428 19.64 26.29 14.02
C VAL A 428 18.24 25.83 13.64
N THR A 429 17.49 25.36 14.61
CA THR A 429 16.06 25.05 14.45
C THR A 429 15.21 26.19 14.91
N LEU A 430 14.10 26.43 14.23
CA LEU A 430 13.07 27.43 14.56
C LEU A 430 11.75 26.73 14.79
N GLN A 431 11.24 26.81 16.02
CA GLN A 431 9.94 26.26 16.41
C GLN A 431 8.98 27.39 16.77
N PRO A 432 7.79 27.49 16.17
CA PRO A 432 6.77 28.45 16.60
C PRO A 432 6.36 28.21 18.05
N CYS A 433 6.10 29.27 18.76
CA CYS A 433 5.59 29.23 20.12
C CYS A 433 4.47 30.26 20.33
N THR A 434 3.79 30.18 21.46
CA THR A 434 2.78 31.17 21.83
C THR A 434 3.41 32.43 22.42
N MET A 435 2.67 33.52 22.47
CA MET A 435 3.15 34.81 22.99
C MET A 435 3.45 34.80 24.49
N ASP A 436 2.84 33.87 25.21
CA ASP A 436 3.00 33.64 26.65
C ASP A 436 4.06 32.57 26.98
N TYR A 437 4.75 32.06 25.97
CA TYR A 437 5.81 31.08 26.14
C TYR A 437 6.94 31.67 26.99
N VAL A 438 7.40 30.89 27.98
CA VAL A 438 8.53 31.23 28.83
C VAL A 438 9.59 30.15 28.72
N LEU A 439 10.80 30.54 28.37
CA LEU A 439 11.93 29.63 28.27
C LEU A 439 12.34 29.17 29.71
N ASP A 440 12.49 27.86 29.90
CA ASP A 440 13.12 27.33 31.11
C ASP A 440 14.65 27.33 30.93
N PRO A 441 15.39 28.22 31.63
CA PRO A 441 16.85 28.32 31.47
C PRO A 441 17.62 27.06 31.91
N HIS A 442 16.96 26.15 32.64
CA HIS A 442 17.58 24.89 33.12
C HIS A 442 17.25 23.66 32.28
N ALA A 443 16.14 23.72 31.55
CA ALA A 443 15.68 22.60 30.72
C ALA A 443 15.83 22.85 29.20
N ASP A 444 16.00 24.09 28.79
CA ASP A 444 15.87 24.48 27.39
C ASP A 444 17.14 25.17 26.87
N ASN A 445 17.86 24.55 25.97
CA ASN A 445 19.08 25.09 25.36
C ASN A 445 18.78 26.09 24.21
N GLY A 446 17.66 26.81 24.24
CA GLY A 446 17.18 27.67 23.20
C GLY A 446 17.24 29.16 23.56
N ALA A 447 16.85 30.00 22.59
CA ALA A 447 16.59 31.42 22.75
C ALA A 447 15.20 31.76 22.20
N MET A 448 14.47 32.63 22.88
CA MET A 448 13.24 33.19 22.35
C MET A 448 13.58 34.24 21.31
N VAL A 449 12.97 34.14 20.14
CA VAL A 449 13.26 35.02 19.02
C VAL A 449 11.99 35.52 18.34
N TRP A 450 11.98 36.80 17.97
CA TRP A 450 11.09 37.28 16.95
C TRP A 450 11.69 36.95 15.58
N PHE A 451 10.99 36.17 14.79
CA PHE A 451 11.43 35.76 13.45
C PHE A 451 10.56 36.40 12.35
N CYS A 452 11.20 37.04 11.39
CA CYS A 452 10.54 37.58 10.21
C CYS A 452 10.70 36.62 9.04
N ASN A 453 9.60 36.00 8.56
CA ASN A 453 9.60 35.05 7.44
C ASN A 453 9.79 35.71 6.06
N THR A 454 9.73 37.06 5.97
CA THR A 454 9.96 37.82 4.73
C THR A 454 11.44 38.14 4.55
N CYS A 455 12.07 38.75 5.55
CA CYS A 455 13.50 39.09 5.49
C CYS A 455 14.42 38.04 6.12
N MET A 456 13.87 36.93 6.65
CA MET A 456 14.60 35.78 7.24
C MET A 456 15.54 36.17 8.38
N LYS A 457 15.16 37.20 9.17
CA LYS A 457 15.94 37.71 10.29
C LYS A 457 15.30 37.36 11.62
N GLU A 458 16.15 37.11 12.58
CA GLU A 458 15.75 36.88 13.97
C GLU A 458 16.19 38.07 14.87
N GLN A 459 15.46 38.22 15.97
CA GLN A 459 15.85 39.09 17.07
C GLN A 459 15.61 38.35 18.38
N VAL A 460 16.65 38.13 19.14
CA VAL A 460 16.58 37.49 20.46
C VAL A 460 15.89 38.42 21.43
N VAL A 461 14.97 37.86 22.25
CA VAL A 461 14.21 38.60 23.27
C VAL A 461 14.11 37.76 24.56
N GLU A 462 13.94 38.46 25.70
CA GLU A 462 13.68 37.79 26.97
C GLU A 462 12.20 37.44 27.17
N ARG A 463 11.32 38.18 26.51
CA ARG A 463 9.87 37.91 26.44
C ARG A 463 9.29 38.52 25.17
N PHE A 464 8.13 38.00 24.73
CA PHE A 464 7.42 38.57 23.57
C PHE A 464 6.52 39.73 23.99
N GLU A 465 6.66 40.87 23.30
CA GLU A 465 5.79 42.02 23.48
C GLU A 465 5.03 42.33 22.18
N TYR A 466 3.72 42.62 22.29
CA TYR A 466 2.88 42.90 21.13
C TYR A 466 3.35 44.13 20.32
N THR A 467 3.97 45.08 21.01
CA THR A 467 4.56 46.30 20.39
C THR A 467 5.74 46.02 19.47
N GLU A 468 6.36 44.83 19.64
CA GLU A 468 7.52 44.42 18.87
C GLU A 468 7.16 43.42 17.74
N ARG A 469 5.89 43.21 17.48
CA ARG A 469 5.43 42.23 16.48
C ARG A 469 5.70 42.63 15.05
N GLU A 470 5.83 43.92 14.78
CA GLU A 470 6.17 44.45 13.46
C GLU A 470 7.68 44.40 13.20
N CYS A 471 8.08 43.94 12.01
CA CYS A 471 9.49 43.83 11.66
C CYS A 471 10.07 45.23 11.36
N PRO A 472 11.10 45.70 12.06
CA PRO A 472 11.67 47.02 11.84
C PRO A 472 12.34 47.17 10.45
N ALA A 473 12.62 46.09 9.76
CA ALA A 473 13.30 46.09 8.47
C ALA A 473 12.33 46.10 7.27
N CYS A 474 11.15 45.46 7.37
CA CYS A 474 10.21 45.35 6.23
C CYS A 474 8.75 45.68 6.58
N GLY A 475 8.41 45.94 7.84
CA GLY A 475 7.05 46.25 8.29
C GLY A 475 6.12 45.02 8.42
N GLU A 476 6.56 43.83 8.04
CA GLU A 476 5.75 42.62 8.11
C GLU A 476 5.63 42.07 9.53
N GLN A 477 4.59 41.27 9.79
CA GLN A 477 4.36 40.65 11.09
C GLN A 477 5.40 39.58 11.36
N ARG A 478 6.06 39.64 12.53
CA ARG A 478 7.01 38.63 13.00
C ARG A 478 6.29 37.50 13.73
N ILE A 479 6.93 36.34 13.72
CA ILE A 479 6.45 35.11 14.34
C ILE A 479 7.25 34.88 15.64
N PRO A 480 6.60 34.63 16.79
CA PRO A 480 7.29 34.25 18.00
C PRO A 480 7.79 32.80 17.86
N MET A 481 9.09 32.60 18.02
CA MET A 481 9.72 31.30 17.87
C MET A 481 10.75 31.03 18.94
N VAL A 482 11.08 29.74 19.13
CA VAL A 482 12.23 29.32 19.92
C VAL A 482 13.29 28.82 18.94
N ALA A 483 14.46 29.44 18.99
CA ALA A 483 15.63 29.06 18.21
C ALA A 483 16.53 28.13 19.05
N ARG A 484 16.93 26.97 18.52
CA ARG A 484 17.82 26.03 19.18
C ARG A 484 18.93 25.56 18.25
N GLY A 485 20.17 25.60 18.71
CA GLY A 485 21.30 25.03 17.98
C GLY A 485 21.20 23.50 17.89
N MET A 486 21.69 22.95 16.78
CA MET A 486 21.75 21.49 16.59
C MET A 486 23.03 20.95 17.20
N GLU A 487 22.90 20.04 18.17
CA GLU A 487 24.02 19.38 18.84
C GLU A 487 24.37 18.06 18.13
N LEU A 488 25.65 17.90 17.78
CA LEU A 488 26.15 16.67 17.17
C LEU A 488 26.57 15.66 18.25
N VAL A 489 25.99 14.46 18.20
CA VAL A 489 26.40 13.33 19.04
C VAL A 489 27.49 12.54 18.33
N SER A 490 28.68 12.41 18.97
CA SER A 490 29.81 11.65 18.48
C SER A 490 29.76 10.21 18.98
N GLY A 491 29.66 9.24 18.08
CA GLY A 491 29.66 7.81 18.37
C GLY A 491 30.10 7.00 17.15
N ASN A 492 29.81 5.69 17.10
CA ASN A 492 30.07 4.84 15.94
C ASN A 492 29.33 5.30 14.67
N ARG A 493 28.23 6.05 14.84
CA ARG A 493 27.55 6.80 13.78
C ARG A 493 27.31 8.21 14.28
N LYS A 494 27.67 9.21 13.46
CA LYS A 494 27.39 10.61 13.75
C LYS A 494 25.93 10.92 13.47
N HIS A 495 25.25 11.61 14.38
CA HIS A 495 23.85 12.03 14.27
C HIS A 495 23.60 13.27 15.13
N TYR A 496 22.50 13.95 14.91
CA TYR A 496 22.12 15.10 15.71
C TYR A 496 21.21 14.68 16.87
N ARG A 497 21.40 15.30 18.03
CA ARG A 497 20.52 15.19 19.18
C ARG A 497 19.23 15.97 18.92
N CYS A 498 18.09 15.42 19.33
CA CYS A 498 16.82 16.13 19.22
C CYS A 498 16.84 17.40 20.08
N PRO A 499 16.60 18.59 19.51
CA PRO A 499 16.61 19.83 20.28
C PRO A 499 15.38 19.98 21.20
N PHE A 500 14.40 19.09 21.13
CA PHE A 500 13.15 19.14 21.90
C PHE A 500 13.17 18.19 23.10
N CYS A 501 13.54 16.93 22.91
CA CYS A 501 13.51 15.90 23.98
C CYS A 501 14.87 15.30 24.32
N GLY A 502 15.94 15.69 23.62
CA GLY A 502 17.28 15.18 23.84
C GLY A 502 17.56 13.77 23.28
N SER A 503 16.60 13.14 22.60
CA SER A 503 16.77 11.83 21.95
C SER A 503 17.93 11.85 20.96
N GLU A 504 18.71 10.77 20.92
CA GLU A 504 19.96 10.72 20.14
C GLU A 504 19.81 10.07 18.76
N GLN A 505 18.66 9.51 18.38
CA GLN A 505 18.57 8.70 17.15
C GLN A 505 17.41 9.04 16.21
N ASP A 506 16.50 9.93 16.59
CA ASP A 506 15.17 9.97 15.99
C ASP A 506 14.84 11.21 15.15
N ILE A 507 15.82 12.08 14.88
CA ILE A 507 15.58 13.24 14.00
C ILE A 507 15.62 12.82 12.53
N ALA A 508 14.56 13.12 11.82
CA ALA A 508 14.46 12.96 10.37
C ALA A 508 14.14 14.30 9.69
N MET A 509 14.81 14.57 8.59
CA MET A 509 14.43 15.68 7.71
C MET A 509 13.24 15.25 6.85
N VAL A 510 12.18 16.06 6.85
CA VAL A 510 10.97 15.78 6.07
C VAL A 510 11.29 15.82 4.58
N GLY A 511 10.78 14.84 3.83
CA GLY A 511 10.93 14.75 2.38
C GLY A 511 12.20 14.10 1.86
N VAL A 512 13.11 13.66 2.75
CA VAL A 512 14.35 12.95 2.34
C VAL A 512 14.14 11.46 2.14
N ARG A 513 13.09 10.88 2.75
CA ARG A 513 12.79 9.44 2.62
C ARG A 513 11.31 9.24 2.31
N THR A 514 11.02 8.44 1.30
CA THR A 514 9.66 8.02 0.92
C THR A 514 8.94 7.35 2.09
N THR A 515 9.64 6.57 2.91
CA THR A 515 9.09 5.89 4.09
C THR A 515 8.47 6.87 5.11
N THR A 516 9.08 8.03 5.32
CA THR A 516 8.53 9.04 6.24
C THR A 516 7.24 9.65 5.68
N GLN A 517 7.19 9.92 4.37
CA GLN A 517 5.99 10.43 3.70
C GLN A 517 4.86 9.43 3.75
N VAL A 518 5.14 8.17 3.42
CA VAL A 518 4.16 7.07 3.49
C VAL A 518 3.64 6.90 4.91
N SER A 519 4.50 6.93 5.93
CA SER A 519 4.07 6.83 7.32
C SER A 519 3.11 7.95 7.73
N VAL A 520 3.42 9.21 7.36
CA VAL A 520 2.54 10.36 7.64
C VAL A 520 1.21 10.21 6.91
N MET A 521 1.24 9.84 5.62
CA MET A 521 0.02 9.63 4.82
C MET A 521 -0.86 8.54 5.42
N LEU A 522 -0.28 7.39 5.80
CA LEU A 522 -1.03 6.30 6.41
C LEU A 522 -1.64 6.70 7.76
N THR A 523 -0.90 7.46 8.58
CA THR A 523 -1.42 7.95 9.86
C THR A 523 -2.60 8.89 9.65
N GLN A 524 -2.52 9.80 8.68
CA GLN A 524 -3.62 10.71 8.35
C GLN A 524 -4.83 9.94 7.80
N LEU A 525 -4.63 9.05 6.83
CA LEU A 525 -5.70 8.24 6.27
C LEU A 525 -6.40 7.36 7.31
N SER A 526 -5.64 6.75 8.24
CA SER A 526 -6.21 5.89 9.29
C SER A 526 -6.91 6.67 10.39
N GLY A 527 -6.51 7.93 10.62
CA GLY A 527 -7.11 8.80 11.63
C GLY A 527 -8.26 9.67 11.12
N ASP A 528 -8.54 9.64 9.81
CA ASP A 528 -9.60 10.43 9.20
C ASP A 528 -10.98 9.85 9.54
N SER A 529 -11.93 10.72 9.87
CA SER A 529 -13.31 10.34 10.23
C SER A 529 -14.12 9.76 9.07
N PHE A 530 -13.68 9.99 7.83
CA PHE A 530 -14.29 9.41 6.62
C PHE A 530 -13.79 7.98 6.33
N ASN A 531 -12.78 7.50 7.05
CA ASN A 531 -12.21 6.17 6.86
C ASN A 531 -12.64 5.21 7.97
N ASP A 532 -13.69 4.44 7.72
CA ASP A 532 -14.20 3.39 8.61
C ASP A 532 -13.49 2.03 8.41
N ASP A 533 -12.64 1.88 7.39
CA ASP A 533 -11.81 0.70 7.12
C ASP A 533 -10.32 1.07 7.07
N SER A 534 -9.65 1.01 8.21
CA SER A 534 -8.24 1.41 8.37
C SER A 534 -7.23 0.48 7.70
N LYS A 535 -7.62 -0.22 6.65
CA LYS A 535 -6.73 -1.11 5.90
C LYS A 535 -6.00 -0.37 4.79
N ALA A 536 -4.68 -0.49 4.76
CA ALA A 536 -3.85 0.01 3.68
C ALA A 536 -2.85 -1.06 3.25
N ILE A 537 -2.59 -1.17 1.96
CA ILE A 537 -1.54 -2.01 1.42
C ILE A 537 -0.47 -1.09 0.82
N VAL A 538 0.76 -1.25 1.28
CA VAL A 538 1.91 -0.47 0.80
C VAL A 538 2.80 -1.36 -0.05
N PHE A 539 3.02 -0.95 -1.29
CA PHE A 539 3.95 -1.61 -2.18
C PHE A 539 5.20 -0.75 -2.35
N SER A 540 6.37 -1.37 -2.25
CA SER A 540 7.65 -0.74 -2.58
C SER A 540 8.22 -1.41 -3.83
N ASP A 541 8.63 -0.61 -4.79
CA ASP A 541 9.23 -1.04 -6.05
C ASP A 541 10.68 -1.54 -5.87
N SER A 542 11.26 -1.36 -4.68
CA SER A 542 12.64 -1.69 -4.39
C SER A 542 12.76 -2.57 -3.15
N VAL A 543 13.28 -3.77 -3.33
CA VAL A 543 13.64 -4.69 -2.22
C VAL A 543 14.64 -4.04 -1.26
N GLN A 544 15.50 -3.13 -1.74
CA GLN A 544 16.46 -2.40 -0.91
C GLN A 544 15.80 -1.35 -0.03
N ASP A 545 14.73 -0.72 -0.47
CA ASP A 545 13.99 0.25 0.32
C ASP A 545 13.07 -0.43 1.33
N ALA A 546 12.48 -1.56 0.99
CA ALA A 546 11.72 -2.39 1.92
C ALA A 546 12.59 -2.92 3.07
N SER A 547 13.82 -3.35 2.80
CA SER A 547 14.76 -3.86 3.81
C SER A 547 15.39 -2.79 4.73
N ARG A 548 15.23 -1.50 4.40
CA ARG A 548 15.70 -0.37 5.23
C ARG A 548 14.61 0.19 6.14
N SER A 549 13.39 -0.30 6.03
CA SER A 549 12.24 0.13 6.82
C SER A 549 11.98 -0.77 8.06
N GLU A 550 12.75 -1.83 8.23
CA GLU A 550 12.93 -2.57 9.49
C GLU A 550 14.07 -1.91 10.30
#